data_bf450ae6e427fbe2bf348a5b3be1da1b
#
_entry.id   bf450ae6e427fbe2bf348a5b3be1da1b
#
_cell.length_a   1.000
_cell.length_b   1.000
_cell.length_c   1.000
_cell.angle_alpha   90.00
_cell.angle_beta   90.00
_cell.angle_gamma   90.00
#
_symmetry.space_group_name_H-M   'P 1'
#
loop_
_entity.id
_entity.type
_entity.pdbx_description
1 polymer ?
#
loop_
_entity_poly.entity_id
_entity_poly.type
_entity_poly.pdbx_seq_one_letter_code
_entity_poly.pdbx_strand_id
1 'polypeptide(L)'
;MTLPTDPPTDPPADLPTDPIDWFRNTAPYINAHRGTTVVVGLRHGATEHDNFINVVHDLALMHSLGVQLVVVHEHEPLDAAVMTSDAFRSSIAHALDQRTQIERLFSMGLPNSPLHNARLRVVSGNFITARPVGVIDGVDQLGRGLVRHIDVAGIRHALEGSAICLVTSLGHSPAGELFTLDAIEVMRVLSRGLGADKLIVMSDFDGIEDADGQLFRQLTVDAARNALVTSAQQQQQVLSLACDVCDSGVPRSHLISFQEDGGLLRELYTHDGIGTLISPDEYEQLRAAEGRDLAGILELIRPLQQQGVLAERSNEDIEKLLDQFVVITKDSRVVACAALIVNSADNIAEIASVATHPDYRDSGHGERLVERLVNMAKESKVRRAYVRTTQTGHWFQGLGFIAGSEAELPESERQKAKAARNSKTLIRAL
;
A
#
# COMPACT_ATOMS: atom_id res chain seq x y z
N MET A 1 38.23 -33.73 7.98
CA MET A 1 37.94 -32.30 7.90
C MET A 1 36.56 -32.20 7.30
N THR A 2 35.54 -32.25 8.17
CA THR A 2 34.09 -32.26 7.81
C THR A 2 33.62 -30.82 7.82
N LEU A 3 33.10 -30.36 6.69
CA LEU A 3 32.41 -29.07 6.54
C LEU A 3 31.11 -29.09 7.36
N PRO A 4 30.77 -28.03 8.11
CA PRO A 4 29.48 -27.91 8.73
C PRO A 4 28.44 -27.59 7.66
N THR A 5 27.43 -28.45 7.54
CA THR A 5 26.23 -28.19 6.79
C THR A 5 25.31 -27.35 7.66
N ASP A 6 25.19 -26.05 7.35
CA ASP A 6 24.11 -25.23 7.88
C ASP A 6 22.77 -25.77 7.36
N PRO A 7 21.75 -25.87 8.23
CA PRO A 7 20.41 -26.22 7.77
C PRO A 7 19.85 -25.09 6.92
N PRO A 8 19.02 -25.40 5.91
CA PRO A 8 18.38 -24.37 5.13
C PRO A 8 17.51 -23.50 6.06
N THR A 9 17.70 -22.20 5.98
CA THR A 9 16.82 -21.21 6.61
C THR A 9 15.42 -21.42 6.07
N ASP A 10 14.46 -21.70 6.97
CA ASP A 10 13.06 -21.80 6.62
C ASP A 10 12.60 -20.53 5.88
N PRO A 11 11.81 -20.65 4.81
CA PRO A 11 11.23 -19.50 4.14
C PRO A 11 10.31 -18.76 5.12
N PRO A 12 10.16 -17.42 4.98
CA PRO A 12 9.29 -16.64 5.85
C PRO A 12 7.87 -17.22 5.88
N ALA A 13 7.29 -17.29 7.07
CA ALA A 13 6.15 -18.13 7.48
C ALA A 13 4.75 -17.70 6.91
N ASP A 14 4.63 -16.85 5.89
CA ASP A 14 3.36 -16.20 5.53
C ASP A 14 2.90 -16.33 4.08
N LEU A 15 3.40 -17.28 3.31
CA LEU A 15 2.74 -17.64 2.06
C LEU A 15 1.71 -18.74 2.32
N PRO A 16 0.44 -18.59 1.87
CA PRO A 16 -0.54 -19.66 1.95
C PRO A 16 0.04 -20.94 1.35
N THR A 17 -0.05 -22.03 2.07
CA THR A 17 0.50 -23.34 1.68
C THR A 17 -0.14 -23.91 0.41
N ASP A 18 -1.30 -23.35 -0.01
CA ASP A 18 -2.00 -23.70 -1.25
C ASP A 18 -1.98 -22.51 -2.25
N PRO A 19 -1.36 -22.69 -3.44
CA PRO A 19 -1.38 -21.66 -4.49
C PRO A 19 -2.79 -21.24 -4.93
N ILE A 20 -3.78 -22.11 -4.81
CA ILE A 20 -5.18 -21.84 -5.17
C ILE A 20 -5.80 -20.87 -4.16
N ASP A 21 -5.56 -21.08 -2.87
CA ASP A 21 -6.07 -20.19 -1.83
C ASP A 21 -5.38 -18.82 -1.89
N TRP A 22 -4.08 -18.77 -2.16
CA TRP A 22 -3.38 -17.53 -2.43
C TRP A 22 -4.03 -16.76 -3.60
N PHE A 23 -4.30 -17.43 -4.73
CA PHE A 23 -4.90 -16.80 -5.90
C PHE A 23 -6.33 -16.29 -5.63
N ARG A 24 -7.13 -17.04 -4.84
CA ARG A 24 -8.47 -16.61 -4.42
C ARG A 24 -8.39 -15.37 -3.53
N ASN A 25 -7.45 -15.32 -2.59
CA ASN A 25 -7.26 -14.21 -1.68
C ASN A 25 -6.73 -12.96 -2.39
N THR A 26 -6.09 -13.11 -3.56
CA THR A 26 -5.63 -12.01 -4.41
C THR A 26 -6.78 -11.35 -5.20
N ALA A 27 -7.92 -12.02 -5.38
CA ALA A 27 -9.04 -11.52 -6.20
C ALA A 27 -9.57 -10.13 -5.80
N PRO A 28 -9.70 -9.75 -4.51
CA PRO A 28 -10.09 -8.40 -4.10
C PRO A 28 -9.14 -7.32 -4.60
N TYR A 29 -7.82 -7.59 -4.55
CA TYR A 29 -6.78 -6.66 -5.03
C TYR A 29 -6.83 -6.53 -6.56
N ILE A 30 -7.02 -7.64 -7.29
CA ILE A 30 -7.19 -7.61 -8.75
C ILE A 30 -8.37 -6.71 -9.11
N ASN A 31 -9.51 -6.86 -8.42
CA ASN A 31 -10.69 -6.04 -8.67
C ASN A 31 -10.48 -4.56 -8.30
N ALA A 32 -9.73 -4.28 -7.24
CA ALA A 32 -9.41 -2.91 -6.82
C ALA A 32 -8.47 -2.18 -7.82
N HIS A 33 -7.61 -2.93 -8.53
CA HIS A 33 -6.64 -2.34 -9.45
C HIS A 33 -7.08 -2.35 -10.91
N ARG A 34 -8.09 -3.14 -11.25
CA ARG A 34 -8.60 -3.22 -12.62
C ARG A 34 -9.15 -1.88 -13.10
N GLY A 35 -8.68 -1.42 -14.26
CA GLY A 35 -9.07 -0.15 -14.87
C GLY A 35 -8.40 1.08 -14.26
N THR A 36 -7.57 0.92 -13.22
CA THR A 36 -6.82 2.03 -12.63
C THR A 36 -5.64 2.41 -13.50
N THR A 37 -5.30 3.70 -13.50
CA THR A 37 -4.10 4.25 -14.16
C THR A 37 -2.95 4.30 -13.17
N VAL A 38 -1.89 3.58 -13.45
CA VAL A 38 -0.69 3.49 -12.60
C VAL A 38 0.52 4.02 -13.35
N VAL A 39 1.19 5.01 -12.77
CA VAL A 39 2.48 5.50 -13.24
C VAL A 39 3.58 4.74 -12.50
N VAL A 40 4.44 4.06 -13.23
CA VAL A 40 5.58 3.31 -12.69
C VAL A 40 6.88 3.98 -13.12
N GLY A 41 7.63 4.50 -12.17
CA GLY A 41 8.95 5.10 -12.40
C GLY A 41 10.05 4.08 -12.15
N LEU A 42 10.83 3.78 -13.18
CA LEU A 42 12.03 2.96 -13.10
C LEU A 42 13.22 3.91 -12.91
N ARG A 43 13.79 3.93 -11.71
CA ARG A 43 14.95 4.76 -11.39
C ARG A 43 16.21 4.24 -12.10
N HIS A 44 17.22 5.12 -12.18
CA HIS A 44 18.52 4.78 -12.73
C HIS A 44 19.06 3.46 -12.16
N GLY A 45 19.64 2.61 -13.02
CA GLY A 45 20.12 1.26 -12.69
C GLY A 45 19.08 0.15 -12.78
N ALA A 46 17.78 0.45 -12.77
CA ALA A 46 16.73 -0.58 -12.82
C ALA A 46 16.83 -1.45 -14.10
N THR A 47 17.05 -0.82 -15.26
CA THR A 47 17.14 -1.52 -16.56
C THR A 47 18.40 -2.38 -16.72
N GLU A 48 19.42 -2.14 -15.91
CA GLU A 48 20.70 -2.83 -15.93
C GLU A 48 20.79 -3.95 -14.88
N HIS A 49 19.85 -3.99 -13.95
CA HIS A 49 19.82 -4.97 -12.88
C HIS A 49 19.34 -6.33 -13.36
N ASP A 50 19.91 -7.42 -12.82
CA ASP A 50 19.60 -8.80 -13.23
C ASP A 50 18.12 -9.15 -13.04
N ASN A 51 17.44 -8.54 -12.05
CA ASN A 51 16.01 -8.73 -11.78
C ASN A 51 15.09 -8.00 -12.76
N PHE A 52 15.63 -7.17 -13.68
CA PHE A 52 14.77 -6.32 -14.53
C PHE A 52 13.82 -7.12 -15.42
N ILE A 53 14.21 -8.32 -15.86
CA ILE A 53 13.34 -9.21 -16.63
C ILE A 53 12.09 -9.61 -15.82
N ASN A 54 12.21 -9.84 -14.52
CA ASN A 54 11.10 -10.17 -13.64
C ASN A 54 10.20 -8.94 -13.43
N VAL A 55 10.78 -7.74 -13.28
CA VAL A 55 10.01 -6.48 -13.23
C VAL A 55 9.14 -6.33 -14.49
N VAL A 56 9.68 -6.64 -15.68
CA VAL A 56 8.90 -6.61 -16.93
C VAL A 56 7.80 -7.67 -16.92
N HIS A 57 8.04 -8.86 -16.38
CA HIS A 57 7.02 -9.89 -16.22
C HIS A 57 5.89 -9.45 -15.28
N ASP A 58 6.24 -8.80 -14.18
CA ASP A 58 5.28 -8.25 -13.21
C ASP A 58 4.40 -7.16 -13.85
N LEU A 59 5.01 -6.20 -14.55
CA LEU A 59 4.30 -5.16 -15.30
C LEU A 59 3.36 -5.76 -16.35
N ALA A 60 3.82 -6.76 -17.07
CA ALA A 60 3.01 -7.45 -18.08
C ALA A 60 1.82 -8.18 -17.46
N LEU A 61 2.01 -8.80 -16.30
CA LEU A 61 0.92 -9.45 -15.55
C LEU A 61 -0.08 -8.42 -15.05
N MET A 62 0.37 -7.31 -14.46
CA MET A 62 -0.51 -6.21 -14.05
C MET A 62 -1.36 -5.69 -15.20
N HIS A 63 -0.74 -5.45 -16.36
CA HIS A 63 -1.45 -5.04 -17.57
C HIS A 63 -2.49 -6.08 -18.00
N SER A 64 -2.15 -7.37 -17.98
CA SER A 64 -3.05 -8.48 -18.31
C SER A 64 -4.22 -8.59 -17.33
N LEU A 65 -4.05 -8.17 -16.07
CA LEU A 65 -5.09 -8.08 -15.06
C LEU A 65 -5.97 -6.82 -15.20
N GLY A 66 -5.67 -5.96 -16.17
CA GLY A 66 -6.48 -4.80 -16.54
C GLY A 66 -6.00 -3.47 -15.96
N VAL A 67 -4.78 -3.38 -15.45
CA VAL A 67 -4.17 -2.11 -15.02
C VAL A 67 -3.70 -1.33 -16.24
N GLN A 68 -3.98 -0.03 -16.28
CA GLN A 68 -3.47 0.89 -17.31
C GLN A 68 -2.10 1.42 -16.89
N LEU A 69 -1.04 1.03 -17.61
CA LEU A 69 0.33 1.30 -17.22
C LEU A 69 0.97 2.43 -18.04
N VAL A 70 1.56 3.39 -17.33
CA VAL A 70 2.50 4.36 -17.87
C VAL A 70 3.85 4.13 -17.20
N VAL A 71 4.82 3.65 -17.95
CA VAL A 71 6.16 3.32 -17.45
C VAL A 71 7.10 4.46 -17.82
N VAL A 72 7.71 5.08 -16.83
CA VAL A 72 8.73 6.12 -17.00
C VAL A 72 10.08 5.51 -16.68
N HIS A 73 11.02 5.51 -17.62
CA HIS A 73 12.38 5.07 -17.30
C HIS A 73 13.34 6.26 -17.23
N GLU A 74 14.14 6.25 -16.18
CA GLU A 74 15.20 7.21 -15.96
C GLU A 74 16.48 6.72 -16.63
N HIS A 75 17.06 7.56 -17.46
CA HIS A 75 18.42 7.37 -17.95
C HIS A 75 19.42 8.01 -17.00
N GLU A 76 20.69 7.66 -17.15
CA GLU A 76 21.77 8.19 -16.32
C GLU A 76 21.75 9.73 -16.31
N PRO A 77 21.59 10.37 -15.12
CA PRO A 77 21.56 11.81 -15.03
C PRO A 77 22.94 12.39 -15.36
N LEU A 78 22.98 13.33 -16.30
CA LEU A 78 24.21 14.05 -16.62
C LEU A 78 24.47 15.16 -15.59
N ASP A 79 25.66 15.15 -15.00
CA ASP A 79 26.11 16.26 -14.16
C ASP A 79 26.33 17.51 -15.03
N ALA A 80 25.74 18.63 -14.63
CA ALA A 80 25.86 19.91 -15.31
C ALA A 80 27.32 20.39 -15.44
N ALA A 81 28.18 19.99 -14.50
CA ALA A 81 29.61 20.36 -14.52
C ALA A 81 30.42 19.65 -15.59
N VAL A 82 29.92 18.52 -16.15
CA VAL A 82 30.60 17.68 -17.14
C VAL A 82 29.89 17.71 -18.50
N MET A 83 28.84 18.52 -18.65
CA MET A 83 28.01 18.57 -19.84
C MET A 83 28.77 19.08 -21.05
N THR A 84 29.21 18.18 -21.92
CA THR A 84 29.72 18.49 -23.27
C THR A 84 28.71 18.04 -24.32
N SER A 85 28.82 18.53 -25.55
CA SER A 85 27.98 18.10 -26.67
C SER A 85 28.09 16.60 -26.95
N ASP A 86 29.24 16.00 -26.66
CA ASP A 86 29.46 14.56 -26.88
C ASP A 86 28.84 13.74 -25.72
N ALA A 87 28.98 14.20 -24.47
CA ALA A 87 28.33 13.58 -23.33
C ALA A 87 26.80 13.63 -23.46
N PHE A 88 26.25 14.74 -23.92
CA PHE A 88 24.83 14.88 -24.21
C PHE A 88 24.34 13.89 -25.28
N ARG A 89 25.07 13.79 -26.42
CA ARG A 89 24.73 12.81 -27.47
C ARG A 89 24.81 11.37 -26.97
N SER A 90 25.80 11.03 -26.17
CA SER A 90 25.98 9.71 -25.58
C SER A 90 24.82 9.37 -24.64
N SER A 91 24.40 10.32 -23.78
CA SER A 91 23.26 10.14 -22.87
C SER A 91 21.95 9.90 -23.63
N ILE A 92 21.68 10.64 -24.70
CA ILE A 92 20.51 10.41 -25.55
C ILE A 92 20.57 9.00 -26.18
N ALA A 93 21.72 8.64 -26.74
CA ALA A 93 21.88 7.33 -27.36
C ALA A 93 21.62 6.18 -26.35
N HIS A 94 22.14 6.33 -25.14
CA HIS A 94 21.91 5.39 -24.05
C HIS A 94 20.42 5.31 -23.65
N ALA A 95 19.76 6.45 -23.48
CA ALA A 95 18.33 6.52 -23.17
C ALA A 95 17.45 5.82 -24.24
N LEU A 96 17.80 5.99 -25.52
CA LEU A 96 17.11 5.33 -26.63
C LEU A 96 17.40 3.83 -26.70
N ASP A 97 18.61 3.40 -26.36
CA ASP A 97 18.97 1.99 -26.27
C ASP A 97 18.21 1.29 -25.14
N GLN A 98 18.18 1.90 -23.94
CA GLN A 98 17.38 1.40 -22.81
C GLN A 98 15.89 1.30 -23.16
N ARG A 99 15.32 2.31 -23.83
CA ARG A 99 13.94 2.23 -24.33
C ARG A 99 13.72 1.03 -25.23
N THR A 100 14.61 0.83 -26.19
CA THR A 100 14.54 -0.30 -27.14
C THR A 100 14.70 -1.64 -26.42
N GLN A 101 15.54 -1.71 -25.37
CA GLN A 101 15.68 -2.88 -24.52
C GLN A 101 14.36 -3.20 -23.80
N ILE A 102 13.71 -2.21 -23.20
CA ILE A 102 12.42 -2.37 -22.53
C ILE A 102 11.35 -2.86 -23.52
N GLU A 103 11.22 -2.22 -24.69
CA GLU A 103 10.29 -2.62 -25.75
C GLU A 103 10.55 -4.07 -26.20
N ARG A 104 11.80 -4.46 -26.35
CA ARG A 104 12.21 -5.83 -26.70
C ARG A 104 11.79 -6.84 -25.63
N LEU A 105 11.95 -6.52 -24.34
CA LEU A 105 11.56 -7.40 -23.25
C LEU A 105 10.06 -7.61 -23.20
N PHE A 106 9.25 -6.56 -23.36
CA PHE A 106 7.80 -6.68 -23.46
C PHE A 106 7.34 -7.44 -24.72
N SER A 107 8.16 -7.48 -25.76
CA SER A 107 7.87 -8.22 -27.01
C SER A 107 8.23 -9.70 -26.94
N MET A 108 8.84 -10.17 -25.85
CA MET A 108 9.15 -11.58 -25.66
C MET A 108 7.86 -12.38 -25.48
N GLY A 109 7.77 -13.53 -26.10
CA GLY A 109 6.57 -14.37 -26.05
C GLY A 109 6.89 -15.85 -26.28
N LEU A 110 8.07 -16.30 -25.84
CA LEU A 110 8.48 -17.69 -25.97
C LEU A 110 7.48 -18.64 -25.28
N PRO A 111 7.25 -19.85 -25.81
CA PRO A 111 6.24 -20.78 -25.29
C PRO A 111 6.34 -21.09 -23.79
N ASN A 112 7.53 -20.98 -23.21
CA ASN A 112 7.78 -21.26 -21.80
C ASN A 112 8.02 -19.99 -20.96
N SER A 113 7.67 -18.80 -21.49
CA SER A 113 7.82 -17.55 -20.78
C SER A 113 6.47 -17.11 -20.14
N PRO A 114 6.49 -16.33 -19.04
CA PRO A 114 5.28 -15.72 -18.48
C PRO A 114 4.52 -14.84 -19.48
N LEU A 115 5.20 -14.32 -20.51
CA LEU A 115 4.62 -13.47 -21.55
C LEU A 115 4.02 -14.25 -22.74
N HIS A 116 4.01 -15.59 -22.67
CA HIS A 116 3.45 -16.38 -23.76
C HIS A 116 1.98 -16.02 -24.04
N ASN A 117 1.66 -15.68 -25.29
CA ASN A 117 0.34 -15.22 -25.72
C ASN A 117 -0.17 -13.89 -25.09
N ALA A 118 0.62 -13.16 -24.38
CA ALA A 118 0.20 -11.90 -23.74
C ALA A 118 -0.16 -10.80 -24.77
N ARG A 119 0.43 -10.83 -25.98
CA ARG A 119 0.19 -9.87 -27.08
C ARG A 119 0.26 -8.42 -26.64
N LEU A 120 1.25 -8.09 -25.82
CA LEU A 120 1.43 -6.75 -25.27
C LEU A 120 1.77 -5.76 -26.38
N ARG A 121 1.15 -4.59 -26.32
CA ARG A 121 1.49 -3.45 -27.14
C ARG A 121 2.16 -2.41 -26.27
N VAL A 122 3.37 -2.00 -26.64
CA VAL A 122 4.05 -0.87 -26.02
C VAL A 122 4.02 0.29 -27.01
N VAL A 123 3.68 1.47 -26.52
CA VAL A 123 3.67 2.72 -27.30
C VAL A 123 4.62 3.68 -26.63
N SER A 124 5.64 4.09 -27.36
CA SER A 124 6.57 5.17 -27.00
C SER A 124 6.51 6.27 -28.04
N GLY A 125 6.83 7.50 -27.67
CA GLY A 125 6.78 8.62 -28.61
C GLY A 125 7.05 9.98 -27.97
N ASN A 126 6.69 11.03 -28.70
CA ASN A 126 6.92 12.42 -28.35
C ASN A 126 5.82 13.01 -27.43
N PHE A 127 5.47 12.28 -26.38
CA PHE A 127 4.43 12.71 -25.43
C PHE A 127 4.81 13.96 -24.64
N ILE A 128 6.10 14.32 -24.57
CA ILE A 128 6.58 15.44 -23.76
C ILE A 128 7.12 16.55 -24.65
N THR A 129 6.51 17.72 -24.57
CA THR A 129 7.09 18.97 -25.09
C THR A 129 7.96 19.59 -24.02
N ALA A 130 9.21 19.90 -24.38
CA ALA A 130 10.21 20.49 -23.50
C ALA A 130 10.55 21.94 -23.88
N ARG A 131 11.18 22.65 -22.96
CA ARG A 131 11.87 23.91 -23.17
C ARG A 131 13.26 23.84 -22.56
N PRO A 132 14.26 24.55 -23.09
CA PRO A 132 15.60 24.54 -22.52
C PRO A 132 15.62 25.13 -21.11
N VAL A 133 16.50 24.63 -20.25
CA VAL A 133 16.84 25.26 -18.97
C VAL A 133 17.53 26.60 -19.23
N GLY A 134 18.39 26.69 -20.26
CA GLY A 134 19.13 27.85 -20.60
C GLY A 134 20.44 28.01 -19.79
N VAL A 135 20.79 29.24 -19.48
CA VAL A 135 22.02 29.57 -18.75
C VAL A 135 21.68 29.82 -17.27
N ILE A 136 22.35 29.11 -16.37
CA ILE A 136 22.24 29.29 -14.91
C ILE A 136 23.63 29.69 -14.40
N ASP A 137 23.70 30.79 -13.67
CA ASP A 137 24.94 31.35 -13.10
C ASP A 137 26.10 31.46 -14.11
N GLY A 138 25.77 31.83 -15.36
CA GLY A 138 26.72 31.98 -16.45
C GLY A 138 27.16 30.67 -17.12
N VAL A 139 26.60 29.50 -16.69
CA VAL A 139 26.88 28.16 -17.26
C VAL A 139 25.70 27.74 -18.14
N ASP A 140 26.00 27.49 -19.42
CA ASP A 140 25.00 26.92 -20.34
C ASP A 140 24.69 25.49 -19.96
N GLN A 141 23.40 25.19 -19.74
CA GLN A 141 22.89 23.90 -19.32
C GLN A 141 22.69 22.92 -20.48
N LEU A 142 23.38 23.11 -21.57
CA LEU A 142 23.41 22.31 -22.82
C LEU A 142 22.49 21.07 -22.84
N GLY A 143 21.39 21.12 -23.60
CA GLY A 143 20.52 19.97 -23.81
C GLY A 143 19.68 19.55 -22.59
N ARG A 144 19.83 20.19 -21.44
CA ARG A 144 18.89 20.00 -20.31
C ARG A 144 17.61 20.80 -20.55
N GLY A 145 16.48 20.14 -20.32
CA GLY A 145 15.16 20.72 -20.51
C GLY A 145 14.31 20.67 -19.26
N LEU A 146 13.25 21.46 -19.31
CA LEU A 146 12.13 21.42 -18.35
C LEU A 146 10.88 20.97 -19.11
N VAL A 147 10.01 20.23 -18.43
CA VAL A 147 8.72 19.84 -18.98
C VAL A 147 7.88 21.10 -19.22
N ARG A 148 7.44 21.32 -20.46
CA ARG A 148 6.54 22.41 -20.82
C ARG A 148 5.08 21.95 -20.91
N HIS A 149 4.85 20.79 -21.51
CA HIS A 149 3.53 20.22 -21.73
C HIS A 149 3.63 18.69 -21.91
N ILE A 150 2.61 17.99 -21.47
CA ILE A 150 2.44 16.56 -21.71
C ILE A 150 1.18 16.33 -22.54
N ASP A 151 1.28 15.50 -23.56
CA ASP A 151 0.13 15.05 -24.35
C ASP A 151 -0.67 13.99 -23.59
N VAL A 152 -1.44 14.47 -22.60
CA VAL A 152 -2.32 13.61 -21.79
C VAL A 152 -3.38 12.91 -22.64
N ALA A 153 -3.88 13.57 -23.70
CA ALA A 153 -4.90 12.99 -24.57
C ALA A 153 -4.33 11.83 -25.38
N GLY A 154 -3.13 11.97 -25.93
CA GLY A 154 -2.43 10.91 -26.67
C GLY A 154 -2.10 9.71 -25.77
N ILE A 155 -1.65 9.95 -24.54
CA ILE A 155 -1.39 8.88 -23.57
C ILE A 155 -2.69 8.14 -23.23
N ARG A 156 -3.76 8.85 -22.89
CA ARG A 156 -5.06 8.22 -22.57
C ARG A 156 -5.60 7.39 -23.75
N HIS A 157 -5.50 7.91 -24.96
CA HIS A 157 -5.91 7.15 -26.16
C HIS A 157 -5.12 5.85 -26.32
N ALA A 158 -3.81 5.85 -26.04
CA ALA A 158 -3.01 4.64 -26.07
C ALA A 158 -3.41 3.65 -24.96
N LEU A 159 -3.68 4.13 -23.74
CA LEU A 159 -4.15 3.30 -22.62
C LEU A 159 -5.54 2.69 -22.90
N GLU A 160 -6.47 3.46 -23.45
CA GLU A 160 -7.80 2.98 -23.92
C GLU A 160 -7.66 1.89 -24.98
N GLY A 161 -6.65 1.99 -25.84
CA GLY A 161 -6.28 0.97 -26.82
C GLY A 161 -5.56 -0.26 -26.23
N SER A 162 -5.57 -0.41 -24.90
CA SER A 162 -4.87 -1.48 -24.18
C SER A 162 -3.37 -1.55 -24.54
N ALA A 163 -2.71 -0.41 -24.57
CA ALA A 163 -1.26 -0.32 -24.73
C ALA A 163 -0.61 0.11 -23.39
N ILE A 164 0.61 -0.36 -23.16
CA ILE A 164 1.49 0.18 -22.13
C ILE A 164 2.16 1.42 -22.72
N CYS A 165 2.05 2.57 -22.07
CA CYS A 165 2.77 3.77 -22.48
C CYS A 165 4.17 3.78 -21.87
N LEU A 166 5.21 3.75 -22.72
CA LEU A 166 6.59 3.85 -22.29
C LEU A 166 7.11 5.27 -22.54
N VAL A 167 7.44 5.97 -21.49
CA VAL A 167 7.90 7.36 -21.51
C VAL A 167 9.37 7.40 -21.11
N THR A 168 10.20 7.86 -22.02
CA THR A 168 11.61 8.16 -21.73
C THR A 168 11.69 9.56 -21.13
N SER A 169 12.62 9.80 -20.19
CA SER A 169 12.89 11.16 -19.66
C SER A 169 13.59 12.07 -20.67
N LEU A 170 13.03 12.11 -21.89
CA LEU A 170 13.40 12.98 -23.00
C LEU A 170 12.20 13.82 -23.45
N GLY A 171 12.45 15.03 -23.93
CA GLY A 171 11.39 15.89 -24.45
C GLY A 171 11.84 16.66 -25.68
N HIS A 172 10.88 17.05 -26.53
CA HIS A 172 11.14 17.78 -27.77
C HIS A 172 10.64 19.20 -27.67
N SER A 173 11.42 20.17 -28.17
CA SER A 173 10.90 21.52 -28.38
C SER A 173 9.99 21.57 -29.62
N PRO A 174 9.14 22.60 -29.76
CA PRO A 174 8.40 22.84 -30.99
C PRO A 174 9.29 23.03 -32.25
N ALA A 175 10.57 23.34 -32.07
CA ALA A 175 11.55 23.44 -33.15
C ALA A 175 12.20 22.08 -33.50
N GLY A 176 11.83 21.00 -32.81
CA GLY A 176 12.38 19.66 -33.02
C GLY A 176 13.70 19.36 -32.28
N GLU A 177 14.12 20.26 -31.40
CA GLU A 177 15.28 20.04 -30.54
C GLU A 177 14.96 19.03 -29.45
N LEU A 178 15.92 18.18 -29.11
CA LEU A 178 15.78 17.14 -28.09
C LEU A 178 16.46 17.60 -26.78
N PHE A 179 15.80 17.34 -25.66
CA PHE A 179 16.29 17.68 -24.31
C PHE A 179 16.21 16.47 -23.39
N THR A 180 17.20 16.33 -22.51
CA THR A 180 17.12 15.43 -21.36
C THR A 180 16.31 16.10 -20.25
N LEU A 181 15.43 15.33 -19.62
CA LEU A 181 14.53 15.80 -18.57
C LEU A 181 14.83 15.10 -17.25
N ASP A 182 14.55 15.75 -16.16
CA ASP A 182 14.54 15.12 -14.84
C ASP A 182 13.37 14.12 -14.78
N ALA A 183 13.68 12.85 -14.55
CA ALA A 183 12.68 11.79 -14.47
C ALA A 183 11.70 11.99 -13.30
N ILE A 184 12.15 12.55 -12.17
CA ILE A 184 11.30 12.96 -11.04
C ILE A 184 10.24 13.96 -11.49
N GLU A 185 10.65 14.96 -12.26
CA GLU A 185 9.73 15.96 -12.81
C GLU A 185 8.75 15.32 -13.82
N VAL A 186 9.23 14.43 -14.68
CA VAL A 186 8.40 13.69 -15.64
C VAL A 186 7.35 12.86 -14.91
N MET A 187 7.74 12.07 -13.90
CA MET A 187 6.81 11.28 -13.08
C MET A 187 5.77 12.15 -12.38
N ARG A 188 6.20 13.30 -11.80
CA ARG A 188 5.32 14.26 -11.14
C ARG A 188 4.24 14.80 -12.08
N VAL A 189 4.66 15.30 -13.24
CA VAL A 189 3.73 15.94 -14.19
C VAL A 189 2.83 14.92 -14.86
N LEU A 190 3.31 13.70 -15.17
CA LEU A 190 2.50 12.60 -15.69
C LEU A 190 1.44 12.15 -14.69
N SER A 191 1.83 11.85 -13.45
CA SER A 191 0.91 11.38 -12.42
C SER A 191 -0.22 12.38 -12.19
N ARG A 192 0.12 13.66 -12.09
CA ARG A 192 -0.85 14.76 -11.93
C ARG A 192 -1.73 14.94 -13.18
N GLY A 193 -1.12 15.01 -14.36
CA GLY A 193 -1.83 15.29 -15.62
C GLY A 193 -2.81 14.20 -16.01
N LEU A 194 -2.47 12.97 -15.74
CA LEU A 194 -3.34 11.81 -15.97
C LEU A 194 -4.40 11.64 -14.89
N GLY A 195 -4.24 12.26 -13.71
CA GLY A 195 -5.03 11.94 -12.53
C GLY A 195 -4.82 10.46 -12.15
N ALA A 196 -3.56 10.05 -12.07
CA ALA A 196 -3.22 8.65 -11.81
C ALA A 196 -3.81 8.18 -10.47
N ASP A 197 -4.23 6.92 -10.43
CA ASP A 197 -4.70 6.30 -9.18
C ASP A 197 -3.53 5.93 -8.26
N LYS A 198 -2.35 5.69 -8.85
CA LYS A 198 -1.13 5.35 -8.10
C LYS A 198 0.11 5.84 -8.84
N LEU A 199 1.11 6.25 -8.04
CA LEU A 199 2.51 6.34 -8.46
C LEU A 199 3.28 5.22 -7.78
N ILE A 200 4.11 4.49 -8.52
CA ILE A 200 5.05 3.52 -7.97
C ILE A 200 6.43 3.93 -8.42
N VAL A 201 7.36 4.11 -7.49
CA VAL A 201 8.75 4.41 -7.81
C VAL A 201 9.61 3.23 -7.39
N MET A 202 10.25 2.62 -8.38
CA MET A 202 11.17 1.50 -8.19
C MET A 202 12.60 2.03 -8.12
N SER A 203 13.23 1.88 -6.97
CA SER A 203 14.57 2.39 -6.66
C SER A 203 15.52 1.25 -6.28
N ASP A 204 16.77 1.57 -5.97
CA ASP A 204 17.78 0.64 -5.47
C ASP A 204 17.72 0.43 -3.95
N PHE A 205 16.68 0.97 -3.28
CA PHE A 205 16.42 0.83 -1.85
C PHE A 205 15.00 0.33 -1.60
N ASP A 206 14.77 -0.35 -0.48
CA ASP A 206 13.51 -1.06 -0.19
C ASP A 206 12.35 -0.12 0.19
N GLY A 207 12.65 1.09 0.58
CA GLY A 207 11.70 2.11 1.01
C GLY A 207 12.34 3.10 1.98
N ILE A 208 11.56 3.73 2.82
CA ILE A 208 12.03 4.70 3.81
C ILE A 208 12.18 4.02 5.16
N GLU A 209 13.35 4.19 5.77
CA GLU A 209 13.69 3.62 7.06
C GLU A 209 13.63 4.67 8.17
N ASP A 210 13.37 4.23 9.39
CA ASP A 210 13.52 5.04 10.59
C ASP A 210 14.98 5.10 11.06
N ALA A 211 15.21 5.78 12.21
CA ALA A 211 16.55 5.93 12.78
C ALA A 211 17.17 4.59 13.24
N ASP A 212 16.36 3.58 13.45
CA ASP A 212 16.76 2.24 13.90
C ASP A 212 16.93 1.26 12.70
N GLY A 213 16.74 1.74 11.46
CA GLY A 213 16.83 0.95 10.23
C GLY A 213 15.59 0.09 9.97
N GLN A 214 14.46 0.39 10.62
CA GLN A 214 13.21 -0.31 10.36
C GLN A 214 12.45 0.39 9.25
N LEU A 215 11.95 -0.38 8.29
CA LEU A 215 11.20 0.14 7.16
C LEU A 215 9.82 0.67 7.60
N PHE A 216 9.54 1.94 7.28
CA PHE A 216 8.19 2.45 7.36
C PHE A 216 7.31 1.80 6.29
N ARG A 217 6.41 0.91 6.68
CA ARG A 217 5.45 0.31 5.74
C ARG A 217 4.43 1.32 5.22
N GLN A 218 4.13 2.33 6.04
CA GLN A 218 3.19 3.38 5.67
C GLN A 218 3.54 4.70 6.31
N LEU A 219 3.41 5.78 5.56
CA LEU A 219 3.55 7.16 6.01
C LEU A 219 2.37 7.99 5.49
N THR A 220 1.83 8.86 6.34
CA THR A 220 1.03 9.98 5.83
C THR A 220 1.95 10.99 5.16
N VAL A 221 1.41 11.84 4.28
CA VAL A 221 2.20 12.91 3.63
C VAL A 221 2.91 13.78 4.66
N ASP A 222 2.26 14.11 5.78
CA ASP A 222 2.87 14.92 6.85
C ASP A 222 4.00 14.17 7.56
N ALA A 223 3.82 12.88 7.86
CA ALA A 223 4.88 12.05 8.44
C ALA A 223 6.05 11.87 7.47
N ALA A 224 5.76 11.67 6.18
CA ALA A 224 6.77 11.56 5.13
C ALA A 224 7.61 12.83 4.98
N ARG A 225 7.00 14.02 5.07
CA ARG A 225 7.72 15.30 5.08
C ARG A 225 8.66 15.45 6.29
N ASN A 226 8.25 14.96 7.45
CA ASN A 226 9.12 14.96 8.62
C ASN A 226 10.30 14.00 8.44
N ALA A 227 10.10 12.85 7.80
CA ALA A 227 11.15 11.89 7.49
C ALA A 227 12.17 12.40 6.46
N LEU A 228 11.82 13.37 5.59
CA LEU A 228 12.74 14.00 4.64
C LEU A 228 14.01 14.54 5.30
N VAL A 229 13.93 15.01 6.53
CA VAL A 229 15.04 15.66 7.24
C VAL A 229 16.19 14.69 7.54
N THR A 230 15.89 13.41 7.73
CA THR A 230 16.84 12.37 8.13
C THR A 230 17.22 11.41 7.01
N SER A 231 16.53 11.44 5.89
CA SER A 231 16.73 10.51 4.78
C SER A 231 17.96 10.86 3.93
N ALA A 232 18.54 9.87 3.26
CA ALA A 232 19.60 10.07 2.27
C ALA A 232 19.10 10.90 1.08
N GLN A 233 20.00 11.61 0.37
CA GLN A 233 19.63 12.54 -0.70
C GLN A 233 18.76 11.91 -1.79
N GLN A 234 19.06 10.68 -2.22
CA GLN A 234 18.25 9.96 -3.22
C GLN A 234 16.86 9.63 -2.70
N GLN A 235 16.75 9.18 -1.45
CA GLN A 235 15.48 8.93 -0.78
C GLN A 235 14.67 10.23 -0.63
N GLN A 236 15.32 11.35 -0.30
CA GLN A 236 14.66 12.66 -0.21
C GLN A 236 13.97 13.07 -1.51
N GLN A 237 14.61 12.86 -2.66
CA GLN A 237 14.04 13.21 -3.97
C GLN A 237 12.77 12.41 -4.25
N VAL A 238 12.83 11.09 -4.02
CA VAL A 238 11.71 10.17 -4.29
C VAL A 238 10.58 10.39 -3.28
N LEU A 239 10.91 10.62 -2.01
CA LEU A 239 9.93 10.90 -0.97
C LEU A 239 9.23 12.24 -1.20
N SER A 240 9.98 13.28 -1.60
CA SER A 240 9.41 14.57 -2.00
C SER A 240 8.47 14.44 -3.20
N LEU A 241 8.86 13.68 -4.22
CA LEU A 241 7.99 13.35 -5.35
C LEU A 241 6.68 12.70 -4.89
N ALA A 242 6.78 11.68 -4.03
CA ALA A 242 5.61 10.95 -3.52
C ALA A 242 4.65 11.88 -2.76
N CYS A 243 5.17 12.75 -1.90
CA CYS A 243 4.38 13.77 -1.20
C CYS A 243 3.68 14.73 -2.16
N ASP A 244 4.43 15.32 -3.11
CA ASP A 244 3.92 16.30 -4.07
C ASP A 244 2.81 15.70 -4.96
N VAL A 245 2.97 14.43 -5.34
CA VAL A 245 2.00 13.70 -6.17
C VAL A 245 0.75 13.41 -5.36
N CYS A 246 0.86 12.99 -4.10
CA CYS A 246 -0.28 12.78 -3.22
C CYS A 246 -1.04 14.10 -2.95
N ASP A 247 -0.35 15.21 -2.70
CA ASP A 247 -0.97 16.53 -2.54
C ASP A 247 -1.71 17.00 -3.80
N SER A 248 -1.27 16.56 -4.96
CA SER A 248 -1.92 16.89 -6.24
C SER A 248 -3.18 16.06 -6.53
N GLY A 249 -3.56 15.15 -5.63
CA GLY A 249 -4.78 14.36 -5.70
C GLY A 249 -4.58 12.91 -6.12
N VAL A 250 -3.35 12.42 -6.29
CA VAL A 250 -3.08 10.99 -6.47
C VAL A 250 -3.23 10.28 -5.12
N PRO A 251 -4.12 9.28 -4.99
CA PRO A 251 -4.44 8.71 -3.68
C PRO A 251 -3.27 8.02 -2.98
N ARG A 252 -2.32 7.48 -3.76
CA ARG A 252 -1.24 6.64 -3.23
C ARG A 252 0.04 6.74 -4.04
N SER A 253 1.16 6.80 -3.33
CA SER A 253 2.50 6.64 -3.89
C SER A 253 3.23 5.52 -3.16
N HIS A 254 3.83 4.60 -3.91
CA HIS A 254 4.57 3.45 -3.39
C HIS A 254 6.05 3.60 -3.73
N LEU A 255 6.92 3.37 -2.75
CA LEU A 255 8.36 3.34 -2.92
C LEU A 255 8.83 1.91 -2.67
N ILE A 256 9.39 1.25 -3.68
CA ILE A 256 9.80 -0.15 -3.62
C ILE A 256 11.16 -0.36 -4.29
N SER A 257 11.81 -1.47 -3.96
CA SER A 257 13.06 -1.88 -4.62
C SER A 257 12.79 -2.55 -5.96
N PHE A 258 13.61 -2.24 -6.98
CA PHE A 258 13.65 -3.02 -8.21
C PHE A 258 14.51 -4.29 -8.07
N GLN A 259 15.23 -4.43 -6.97
CA GLN A 259 16.12 -5.58 -6.71
C GLN A 259 15.33 -6.81 -6.22
N GLU A 260 14.16 -6.59 -5.61
CA GLU A 260 13.32 -7.63 -5.04
C GLU A 260 12.50 -8.34 -6.12
N ASP A 261 12.68 -9.66 -6.25
CA ASP A 261 11.90 -10.48 -7.19
C ASP A 261 10.42 -10.56 -6.78
N GLY A 262 9.54 -10.27 -7.73
CA GLY A 262 8.10 -10.21 -7.48
C GLY A 262 7.68 -9.03 -6.59
N GLY A 263 8.58 -8.05 -6.38
CA GLY A 263 8.35 -6.92 -5.49
C GLY A 263 7.12 -6.11 -5.84
N LEU A 264 6.90 -5.86 -7.13
CA LEU A 264 5.76 -5.10 -7.62
C LEU A 264 4.43 -5.83 -7.36
N LEU A 265 4.40 -7.15 -7.52
CA LEU A 265 3.21 -7.96 -7.26
C LEU A 265 2.94 -8.08 -5.77
N ARG A 266 3.97 -8.27 -4.94
CA ARG A 266 3.80 -8.30 -3.49
C ARG A 266 3.28 -6.98 -2.95
N GLU A 267 3.77 -5.85 -3.44
CA GLU A 267 3.31 -4.53 -3.01
C GLU A 267 1.83 -4.30 -3.31
N LEU A 268 1.34 -4.71 -4.47
CA LEU A 268 -0.01 -4.37 -4.92
C LEU A 268 -1.06 -5.46 -4.67
N TYR A 269 -0.64 -6.72 -4.59
CA TYR A 269 -1.57 -7.86 -4.56
C TYR A 269 -1.47 -8.68 -3.28
N THR A 270 -0.72 -8.21 -2.28
CA THR A 270 -0.70 -8.79 -0.94
C THR A 270 -1.11 -7.76 0.12
N HIS A 271 -1.36 -8.26 1.31
CA HIS A 271 -1.86 -7.47 2.42
C HIS A 271 -0.84 -6.45 2.96
N ASP A 272 0.40 -6.88 3.15
CA ASP A 272 1.38 -6.10 3.92
C ASP A 272 2.30 -5.25 3.05
N GLY A 273 2.31 -5.51 1.73
CA GLY A 273 3.27 -4.87 0.83
C GLY A 273 4.72 -5.19 1.21
N ILE A 274 5.68 -4.63 0.49
CA ILE A 274 7.10 -4.80 0.78
C ILE A 274 7.84 -3.47 0.93
N GLY A 275 7.28 -2.39 0.39
CA GLY A 275 7.87 -1.07 0.35
C GLY A 275 7.32 -0.11 1.40
N THR A 276 7.39 1.18 1.06
CA THR A 276 6.76 2.27 1.81
C THR A 276 5.60 2.86 1.01
N LEU A 277 4.40 2.79 1.56
CA LEU A 277 3.22 3.47 1.04
C LEU A 277 3.13 4.89 1.61
N ILE A 278 2.95 5.89 0.74
CA ILE A 278 2.63 7.27 1.11
C ILE A 278 1.19 7.58 0.67
N SER A 279 0.38 8.15 1.56
CA SER A 279 -1.01 8.55 1.30
C SER A 279 -1.37 9.83 2.02
N PRO A 280 -2.35 10.63 1.52
CA PRO A 280 -2.82 11.83 2.19
C PRO A 280 -3.41 11.53 3.57
N ASP A 281 -4.16 10.46 3.67
CA ASP A 281 -4.83 9.99 4.89
C ASP A 281 -4.20 8.71 5.40
N GLU A 282 -4.44 8.40 6.68
CA GLU A 282 -4.09 7.10 7.23
C GLU A 282 -4.85 6.00 6.45
N TYR A 283 -4.07 5.10 5.84
CA TYR A 283 -4.61 3.94 5.11
C TYR A 283 -5.46 3.05 6.02
N GLU A 284 -5.08 2.99 7.28
CA GLU A 284 -5.77 2.28 8.32
C GLU A 284 -6.34 3.27 9.35
N GLN A 285 -7.66 3.29 9.52
CA GLN A 285 -8.33 4.19 10.44
C GLN A 285 -8.99 3.40 11.57
N LEU A 286 -8.64 3.75 12.81
CA LEU A 286 -9.35 3.34 14.03
C LEU A 286 -10.35 4.43 14.40
N ARG A 287 -11.63 4.21 14.16
CA ARG A 287 -12.69 5.22 14.36
C ARG A 287 -14.01 4.61 14.85
N ALA A 288 -14.93 5.45 15.26
CA ALA A 288 -16.32 5.04 15.50
C ALA A 288 -16.94 4.49 14.19
N ALA A 289 -17.81 3.50 14.33
CA ALA A 289 -18.52 2.94 13.19
C ALA A 289 -19.58 3.90 12.66
N GLU A 290 -19.81 3.87 11.35
CA GLU A 290 -20.81 4.62 10.64
C GLU A 290 -21.80 3.67 9.94
N GLY A 291 -22.94 4.17 9.44
CA GLY A 291 -23.94 3.36 8.76
C GLY A 291 -23.40 2.50 7.61
N ARG A 292 -22.40 3.01 6.88
CA ARG A 292 -21.71 2.30 5.80
C ARG A 292 -20.91 1.08 6.25
N ASP A 293 -20.51 1.01 7.52
CA ASP A 293 -19.68 -0.07 8.07
C ASP A 293 -20.49 -1.30 8.48
N LEU A 294 -21.81 -1.17 8.59
CA LEU A 294 -22.68 -2.23 9.08
C LEU A 294 -22.50 -3.55 8.33
N ALA A 295 -22.41 -3.49 7.02
CA ALA A 295 -22.22 -4.70 6.19
C ALA A 295 -20.89 -5.41 6.51
N GLY A 296 -19.79 -4.65 6.64
CA GLY A 296 -18.48 -5.18 6.99
C GLY A 296 -18.44 -5.73 8.43
N ILE A 297 -19.07 -5.06 9.39
CA ILE A 297 -19.22 -5.55 10.76
C ILE A 297 -19.95 -6.89 10.78
N LEU A 298 -21.06 -7.01 10.05
CA LEU A 298 -21.82 -8.25 9.95
C LEU A 298 -21.02 -9.36 9.29
N GLU A 299 -20.23 -9.05 8.27
CA GLU A 299 -19.32 -10.01 7.61
C GLU A 299 -18.31 -10.61 8.59
N LEU A 300 -17.75 -9.81 9.51
CA LEU A 300 -16.81 -10.27 10.53
C LEU A 300 -17.47 -11.06 11.66
N ILE A 301 -18.64 -10.64 12.11
CA ILE A 301 -19.28 -11.19 13.31
C ILE A 301 -20.00 -12.50 13.02
N ARG A 302 -20.70 -12.64 11.88
CA ARG A 302 -21.53 -13.81 11.56
C ARG A 302 -20.79 -15.15 11.61
N PRO A 303 -19.61 -15.31 10.99
CA PRO A 303 -18.88 -16.57 11.09
C PRO A 303 -18.54 -16.95 12.53
N LEU A 304 -18.18 -15.97 13.36
CA LEU A 304 -17.83 -16.17 14.76
C LEU A 304 -19.07 -16.50 15.64
N GLN A 305 -20.23 -15.97 15.31
CA GLN A 305 -21.50 -16.34 15.94
C GLN A 305 -21.87 -17.81 15.58
N GLN A 306 -21.79 -18.19 14.30
CA GLN A 306 -22.05 -19.55 13.85
C GLN A 306 -21.12 -20.58 14.50
N GLN A 307 -19.85 -20.21 14.71
CA GLN A 307 -18.87 -21.05 15.42
C GLN A 307 -19.05 -21.06 16.94
N GLY A 308 -19.94 -20.23 17.45
CA GLY A 308 -20.16 -20.14 18.90
C GLY A 308 -19.10 -19.33 19.64
N VAL A 309 -18.24 -18.60 18.96
CA VAL A 309 -17.23 -17.74 19.60
C VAL A 309 -17.86 -16.46 20.12
N LEU A 310 -18.71 -15.81 19.33
CA LEU A 310 -19.45 -14.62 19.73
C LEU A 310 -20.91 -14.96 20.09
N ALA A 311 -21.52 -14.15 20.95
CA ALA A 311 -22.93 -14.26 21.27
C ALA A 311 -23.79 -13.94 20.04
N GLU A 312 -24.87 -14.70 19.84
CA GLU A 312 -25.83 -14.42 18.78
C GLU A 312 -26.53 -13.09 19.01
N ARG A 313 -26.54 -12.24 18.02
CA ARG A 313 -27.26 -10.98 17.96
C ARG A 313 -27.92 -10.89 16.58
N SER A 314 -29.17 -10.42 16.54
CA SER A 314 -29.83 -10.17 15.27
C SER A 314 -29.19 -9.00 14.53
N ASN A 315 -29.43 -8.89 13.22
CA ASN A 315 -28.94 -7.74 12.44
C ASN A 315 -29.50 -6.43 13.01
N GLU A 316 -30.77 -6.43 13.43
CA GLU A 316 -31.43 -5.28 14.03
C GLU A 316 -30.78 -4.86 15.37
N ASP A 317 -30.32 -5.83 16.16
CA ASP A 317 -29.62 -5.53 17.42
C ASP A 317 -28.23 -4.93 17.16
N ILE A 318 -27.52 -5.41 16.15
CA ILE A 318 -26.22 -4.86 15.76
C ILE A 318 -26.39 -3.46 15.19
N GLU A 319 -27.40 -3.24 14.36
CA GLU A 319 -27.72 -1.91 13.82
C GLU A 319 -28.05 -0.89 14.93
N LYS A 320 -28.82 -1.28 15.92
CA LYS A 320 -29.14 -0.43 17.10
C LYS A 320 -27.91 -0.11 17.97
N LEU A 321 -26.91 -0.98 17.93
CA LEU A 321 -25.66 -0.81 18.67
C LEU A 321 -24.56 -0.14 17.85
N LEU A 322 -24.84 0.26 16.62
CA LEU A 322 -23.80 0.72 15.67
C LEU A 322 -22.97 1.87 16.25
N ASP A 323 -23.60 2.83 16.92
CA ASP A 323 -22.94 3.98 17.57
C ASP A 323 -21.99 3.58 18.71
N GLN A 324 -22.07 2.33 19.17
CA GLN A 324 -21.23 1.78 20.23
C GLN A 324 -20.05 0.98 19.66
N PHE A 325 -20.03 0.77 18.34
CA PHE A 325 -18.93 0.08 17.66
C PHE A 325 -17.79 1.02 17.34
N VAL A 326 -16.59 0.47 17.50
CA VAL A 326 -15.35 0.99 16.94
C VAL A 326 -14.86 0.02 15.88
N VAL A 327 -14.40 0.53 14.77
CA VAL A 327 -13.89 -0.25 13.66
C VAL A 327 -12.46 0.15 13.34
N ILE A 328 -11.70 -0.82 12.84
CA ILE A 328 -10.49 -0.56 12.08
C ILE A 328 -10.85 -0.81 10.62
N THR A 329 -10.62 0.21 9.79
CA THR A 329 -10.85 0.12 8.34
C THR A 329 -9.53 0.22 7.60
N LYS A 330 -9.38 -0.59 6.56
CA LYS A 330 -8.33 -0.47 5.54
C LYS A 330 -9.00 -0.35 4.19
N ASP A 331 -8.66 0.65 3.38
CA ASP A 331 -9.32 0.87 2.09
C ASP A 331 -10.85 0.90 2.16
N SER A 332 -11.40 1.55 3.17
CA SER A 332 -12.86 1.59 3.42
C SER A 332 -13.48 0.22 3.74
N ARG A 333 -12.70 -0.85 3.83
CA ARG A 333 -13.15 -2.17 4.27
C ARG A 333 -12.95 -2.30 5.78
N VAL A 334 -13.97 -2.77 6.49
CA VAL A 334 -13.86 -3.08 7.92
C VAL A 334 -13.03 -4.36 8.07
N VAL A 335 -11.87 -4.25 8.70
CA VAL A 335 -10.95 -5.38 8.96
C VAL A 335 -10.97 -5.85 10.40
N ALA A 336 -11.42 -5.00 11.32
CA ALA A 336 -11.67 -5.38 12.71
C ALA A 336 -12.78 -4.52 13.32
N CYS A 337 -13.52 -5.06 14.27
CA CYS A 337 -14.56 -4.34 14.99
C CYS A 337 -14.66 -4.79 16.44
N ALA A 338 -15.15 -3.90 17.29
CA ALA A 338 -15.53 -4.21 18.67
C ALA A 338 -16.55 -3.18 19.16
N ALA A 339 -17.36 -3.55 20.15
CA ALA A 339 -18.38 -2.67 20.74
C ALA A 339 -18.13 -2.40 22.22
N LEU A 340 -18.41 -1.17 22.68
CA LEU A 340 -18.42 -0.77 24.08
C LEU A 340 -19.85 -0.49 24.54
N ILE A 341 -20.41 -1.34 25.37
CA ILE A 341 -21.76 -1.19 25.91
C ILE A 341 -21.66 -0.65 27.34
N VAL A 342 -21.94 0.64 27.49
CA VAL A 342 -21.82 1.35 28.78
C VAL A 342 -23.12 1.20 29.58
N ASN A 343 -23.01 0.73 30.83
CA ASN A 343 -24.06 0.76 31.80
C ASN A 343 -23.71 1.81 32.91
N SER A 344 -24.15 3.02 32.70
CA SER A 344 -23.81 4.13 33.58
C SER A 344 -24.47 3.98 34.98
N ALA A 345 -25.60 3.27 35.11
CA ALA A 345 -26.29 3.05 36.40
C ALA A 345 -25.43 2.18 37.32
N ASP A 346 -24.73 1.22 36.79
CA ASP A 346 -23.91 0.27 37.53
C ASP A 346 -22.41 0.60 37.47
N ASN A 347 -22.01 1.69 36.80
CA ASN A 347 -20.62 2.13 36.61
C ASN A 347 -19.73 1.02 35.99
N ILE A 348 -20.24 0.29 35.01
CA ILE A 348 -19.55 -0.81 34.33
C ILE A 348 -19.76 -0.74 32.81
N ALA A 349 -18.80 -1.23 32.03
CA ALA A 349 -18.92 -1.33 30.59
C ALA A 349 -18.59 -2.75 30.09
N GLU A 350 -19.35 -3.28 29.14
CA GLU A 350 -19.05 -4.50 28.44
C GLU A 350 -18.26 -4.20 27.16
N ILE A 351 -17.12 -4.86 26.99
CA ILE A 351 -16.45 -4.95 25.70
C ILE A 351 -16.95 -6.22 25.01
N ALA A 352 -17.64 -6.04 23.90
CA ALA A 352 -18.35 -7.12 23.19
C ALA A 352 -17.99 -7.14 21.71
N SER A 353 -18.32 -8.23 21.04
CA SER A 353 -18.22 -8.37 19.57
C SER A 353 -16.82 -8.06 19.01
N VAL A 354 -15.76 -8.39 19.75
CA VAL A 354 -14.38 -8.23 19.27
C VAL A 354 -14.15 -9.26 18.15
N ALA A 355 -13.96 -8.77 16.94
CA ALA A 355 -13.75 -9.59 15.75
C ALA A 355 -12.68 -8.98 14.86
N THR A 356 -11.79 -9.80 14.33
CA THR A 356 -10.77 -9.43 13.35
C THR A 356 -10.88 -10.36 12.16
N HIS A 357 -10.79 -9.82 10.95
CA HIS A 357 -10.79 -10.59 9.73
C HIS A 357 -9.65 -11.63 9.76
N PRO A 358 -9.86 -12.85 9.25
CA PRO A 358 -8.84 -13.91 9.30
C PRO A 358 -7.46 -13.49 8.77
N ASP A 359 -7.42 -12.76 7.67
CA ASP A 359 -6.17 -12.32 7.04
C ASP A 359 -5.42 -11.24 7.84
N TYR A 360 -6.06 -10.68 8.89
CA TYR A 360 -5.51 -9.62 9.74
C TYR A 360 -5.34 -10.08 11.20
N ARG A 361 -5.41 -11.38 11.44
CA ARG A 361 -5.08 -11.95 12.75
C ARG A 361 -3.59 -11.76 13.01
N ASP A 362 -3.24 -11.58 14.28
CA ASP A 362 -1.87 -11.39 14.75
C ASP A 362 -1.19 -10.06 14.35
N SER A 363 -1.92 -9.15 13.68
CA SER A 363 -1.45 -7.80 13.34
C SER A 363 -1.72 -6.72 14.40
N GLY A 364 -2.06 -7.12 15.64
CA GLY A 364 -2.31 -6.19 16.76
C GLY A 364 -3.64 -5.42 16.71
N HIS A 365 -4.49 -5.64 15.70
CA HIS A 365 -5.76 -4.91 15.56
C HIS A 365 -6.72 -5.13 16.72
N GLY A 366 -6.82 -6.36 17.22
CA GLY A 366 -7.65 -6.70 18.37
C GLY A 366 -7.20 -5.95 19.63
N GLU A 367 -5.90 -5.87 19.88
CA GLU A 367 -5.31 -5.16 21.01
C GLU A 367 -5.61 -3.67 20.94
N ARG A 368 -5.41 -3.06 19.79
CA ARG A 368 -5.69 -1.63 19.55
C ARG A 368 -7.17 -1.30 19.74
N LEU A 369 -8.09 -2.17 19.28
CA LEU A 369 -9.52 -2.00 19.53
C LEU A 369 -9.84 -2.04 21.03
N VAL A 370 -9.35 -3.06 21.75
CA VAL A 370 -9.61 -3.20 23.18
C VAL A 370 -9.04 -2.03 23.96
N GLU A 371 -7.82 -1.59 23.65
CA GLU A 371 -7.22 -0.40 24.28
C GLU A 371 -8.04 0.87 24.04
N ARG A 372 -8.50 1.07 22.78
CA ARG A 372 -9.39 2.20 22.46
C ARG A 372 -10.68 2.15 23.26
N LEU A 373 -11.33 0.98 23.35
CA LEU A 373 -12.56 0.81 24.14
C LEU A 373 -12.33 1.00 25.63
N VAL A 374 -11.21 0.56 26.17
CA VAL A 374 -10.80 0.81 27.57
C VAL A 374 -10.66 2.32 27.84
N ASN A 375 -10.06 3.06 26.91
CA ASN A 375 -9.94 4.51 27.05
C ASN A 375 -11.29 5.22 26.95
N MET A 376 -12.16 4.81 26.02
CA MET A 376 -13.54 5.31 25.93
C MET A 376 -14.36 5.01 27.21
N ALA A 377 -14.17 3.84 27.80
CA ALA A 377 -14.79 3.48 29.05
C ALA A 377 -14.32 4.41 30.19
N LYS A 378 -13.03 4.74 30.27
CA LYS A 378 -12.50 5.74 31.23
C LYS A 378 -13.09 7.13 31.00
N GLU A 379 -13.17 7.56 29.74
CA GLU A 379 -13.82 8.83 29.36
C GLU A 379 -15.28 8.88 29.80
N SER A 380 -15.98 7.73 29.74
CA SER A 380 -17.36 7.57 30.21
C SER A 380 -17.48 7.47 31.75
N LYS A 381 -16.38 7.61 32.51
CA LYS A 381 -16.31 7.58 33.98
C LYS A 381 -16.82 6.27 34.60
N VAL A 382 -16.83 5.17 33.88
CA VAL A 382 -17.11 3.85 34.45
C VAL A 382 -15.88 3.34 35.20
N ARG A 383 -16.09 2.53 36.22
CA ARG A 383 -15.02 2.06 37.12
C ARG A 383 -14.42 0.72 36.69
N ARG A 384 -15.14 -0.04 35.86
CA ARG A 384 -14.74 -1.39 35.46
C ARG A 384 -15.22 -1.67 34.06
N ALA A 385 -14.35 -2.32 33.28
CA ALA A 385 -14.73 -2.97 32.03
C ALA A 385 -14.74 -4.48 32.21
N TYR A 386 -15.66 -5.18 31.53
CA TYR A 386 -15.68 -6.64 31.54
C TYR A 386 -15.86 -7.19 30.13
N VAL A 387 -15.41 -8.42 29.95
CA VAL A 387 -15.59 -9.21 28.73
C VAL A 387 -16.14 -10.58 29.09
N ARG A 388 -16.91 -11.17 28.17
CA ARG A 388 -17.35 -12.56 28.24
C ARG A 388 -16.78 -13.32 27.06
N THR A 389 -15.99 -14.35 27.33
CA THR A 389 -15.33 -15.14 26.29
C THR A 389 -15.43 -16.63 26.56
N THR A 390 -15.54 -17.41 25.48
CA THR A 390 -15.52 -18.88 25.55
C THR A 390 -14.12 -19.45 25.25
N GLN A 391 -13.28 -18.76 24.50
CA GLN A 391 -12.02 -19.29 23.98
C GLN A 391 -10.80 -18.40 24.29
N THR A 392 -10.92 -17.08 24.25
CA THR A 392 -9.78 -16.13 24.24
C THR A 392 -9.42 -15.56 25.62
N GLY A 393 -9.70 -16.30 26.71
CA GLY A 393 -9.47 -15.80 28.07
C GLY A 393 -8.02 -15.38 28.34
N HIS A 394 -7.04 -16.16 27.90
CA HIS A 394 -5.61 -15.84 28.10
C HIS A 394 -5.18 -14.58 27.35
N TRP A 395 -5.72 -14.35 26.16
CA TRP A 395 -5.41 -13.15 25.37
C TRP A 395 -5.91 -11.88 26.10
N PHE A 396 -7.13 -11.89 26.64
CA PHE A 396 -7.62 -10.78 27.45
C PHE A 396 -6.84 -10.60 28.75
N GLN A 397 -6.31 -11.68 29.35
CA GLN A 397 -5.45 -11.56 30.52
C GLN A 397 -4.14 -10.82 30.17
N GLY A 398 -3.56 -11.05 28.99
CA GLY A 398 -2.44 -10.29 28.46
C GLY A 398 -2.74 -8.78 28.35
N LEU A 399 -4.02 -8.41 28.15
CA LEU A 399 -4.49 -7.03 28.10
C LEU A 399 -4.91 -6.46 29.47
N GLY A 400 -4.54 -7.11 30.57
CA GLY A 400 -4.77 -6.65 31.93
C GLY A 400 -6.16 -6.94 32.49
N PHE A 401 -6.93 -7.86 31.88
CA PHE A 401 -8.16 -8.36 32.46
C PHE A 401 -7.86 -9.53 33.39
N ILE A 402 -8.51 -9.58 34.53
CA ILE A 402 -8.39 -10.64 35.53
C ILE A 402 -9.66 -11.50 35.57
N ALA A 403 -9.55 -12.75 35.96
CA ALA A 403 -10.70 -13.62 36.15
C ALA A 403 -11.66 -13.02 37.18
N GLY A 404 -12.89 -12.78 36.78
CA GLY A 404 -13.96 -12.26 37.60
C GLY A 404 -15.06 -13.29 37.80
N SER A 405 -15.92 -13.04 38.81
CA SER A 405 -17.12 -13.82 39.08
C SER A 405 -18.36 -13.17 38.47
N GLU A 406 -19.30 -13.98 37.96
CA GLU A 406 -20.62 -13.46 37.55
C GLU A 406 -21.32 -12.70 38.66
N ALA A 407 -21.02 -13.02 39.95
CA ALA A 407 -21.58 -12.32 41.11
C ALA A 407 -21.12 -10.83 41.17
N GLU A 408 -20.04 -10.48 40.53
CA GLU A 408 -19.51 -9.12 40.44
C GLU A 408 -20.19 -8.28 39.35
N LEU A 409 -20.98 -8.90 38.49
CA LEU A 409 -21.75 -8.24 37.46
C LEU A 409 -23.13 -7.77 38.02
N PRO A 410 -23.70 -6.70 37.47
CA PRO A 410 -25.07 -6.26 37.79
C PRO A 410 -26.09 -7.37 37.49
N GLU A 411 -27.23 -7.33 38.24
CA GLU A 411 -28.24 -8.37 38.07
C GLU A 411 -28.82 -8.45 36.65
N SER A 412 -28.97 -7.30 35.99
CA SER A 412 -29.37 -7.21 34.59
C SER A 412 -28.42 -7.96 33.65
N GLU A 413 -27.13 -7.95 33.94
CA GLU A 413 -26.11 -8.64 33.14
C GLU A 413 -25.96 -10.11 33.50
N ARG A 414 -26.21 -10.47 34.75
CA ARG A 414 -26.26 -11.88 35.20
C ARG A 414 -27.42 -12.66 34.56
N GLN A 415 -28.57 -12.03 34.35
CA GLN A 415 -29.71 -12.69 33.68
C GLN A 415 -29.41 -12.96 32.20
N LYS A 416 -28.69 -12.05 31.53
CA LYS A 416 -28.21 -12.28 30.16
C LYS A 416 -27.15 -13.41 30.10
N ALA A 417 -26.29 -13.53 31.09
CA ALA A 417 -25.28 -14.57 31.20
C ALA A 417 -25.84 -15.99 31.34
N LYS A 418 -26.96 -16.15 32.08
CA LYS A 418 -27.64 -17.44 32.29
C LYS A 418 -28.20 -18.04 30.97
N ALA A 419 -28.48 -17.22 29.97
CA ALA A 419 -28.99 -17.62 28.67
C ALA A 419 -27.87 -18.03 27.68
N ALA A 420 -26.61 -17.75 27.97
CA ALA A 420 -25.51 -17.90 27.06
C ALA A 420 -24.38 -18.72 27.69
N ARG A 421 -24.15 -19.93 27.15
CA ARG A 421 -22.88 -20.67 27.09
C ARG A 421 -21.99 -20.56 28.35
N ASN A 422 -21.22 -21.58 28.69
CA ASN A 422 -20.13 -21.60 29.69
C ASN A 422 -19.01 -20.57 29.37
N SER A 423 -19.36 -19.29 29.31
CA SER A 423 -18.41 -18.21 29.06
C SER A 423 -17.70 -17.80 30.35
N LYS A 424 -16.40 -17.56 30.28
CA LYS A 424 -15.62 -16.97 31.38
C LYS A 424 -15.81 -15.46 31.37
N THR A 425 -16.05 -14.89 32.56
CA THR A 425 -16.08 -13.45 32.77
C THR A 425 -14.71 -12.97 33.22
N LEU A 426 -14.17 -11.96 32.55
CA LEU A 426 -12.93 -11.29 32.95
C LEU A 426 -13.23 -9.81 33.16
N ILE A 427 -12.61 -9.20 34.15
CA ILE A 427 -12.86 -7.82 34.58
C ILE A 427 -11.53 -7.06 34.62
N ARG A 428 -11.57 -5.82 34.20
CA ARG A 428 -10.45 -4.87 34.32
C ARG A 428 -10.93 -3.62 35.06
N ALA A 429 -10.23 -3.24 36.13
CA ALA A 429 -10.42 -1.95 36.78
C ALA A 429 -9.88 -0.84 35.87
N LEU A 430 -10.56 0.31 35.82
CA LEU A 430 -10.27 1.42 34.90
C LEU A 430 -9.73 2.64 35.63
#